data_deec8d79f418cbfb6daf94f03e446b21
#
_entry.id   deec8d79f418cbfb6daf94f03e446b21
#
_cell.length_a   1.000
_cell.length_b   1.000
_cell.length_c   1.000
_cell.angle_alpha   90.00
_cell.angle_beta   90.00
_cell.angle_gamma   90.00
#
_symmetry.space_group_name_H-M   'P 1'
#
loop_
_entity.id
_entity.type
_entity.pdbx_description
1 polymer ?
#
loop_
_entity_poly.entity_id
_entity_poly.type
_entity_poly.pdbx_seq_one_letter_code
_entity_poly.pdbx_strand_id
1 'polypeptide(L)'
;LEAPMGLKRLVKNWKDKQVEAILAEDGFRRCSAEAVQPIDVAFVGWPKSGNSWCQFIVANLYYGVDTSIASDKIVQDLVPDVHRSRFVRRYSEQMIVKSHNLPQPNFRKVIHLVRDGRDAMVSYYHFRKALGFKGTLNELMDENSDVYSTWWGHAAAWNDNKFNAEKMLLRYEDLLDDAENQIARIADFIGADATATRASEIAAQTTFSVLKDKEKKHGLENKDWPKDKQFFRRGKVGSFQDEMSVDDAKRFEDRAGDQLIGFGYALS
;
A
#
# COMPACT_ATOMS: atom_id res chain seq x y z
N LEU A 1 -15.69 38.64 -11.37
CA LEU A 1 -15.19 38.07 -12.65
C LEU A 1 -14.25 36.93 -12.28
N GLU A 2 -14.70 35.66 -12.41
CA GLU A 2 -13.83 34.50 -12.22
C GLU A 2 -12.83 34.41 -13.38
N ALA A 3 -11.53 34.21 -13.05
CA ALA A 3 -10.49 34.01 -14.03
C ALA A 3 -10.79 32.79 -14.92
N PRO A 4 -10.53 32.86 -16.23
CA PRO A 4 -10.73 31.73 -17.15
C PRO A 4 -10.03 30.46 -16.66
N MET A 5 -10.65 29.29 -16.86
CA MET A 5 -10.14 28.00 -16.40
C MET A 5 -8.69 27.72 -16.85
N GLY A 6 -8.32 28.15 -18.04
CA GLY A 6 -6.94 28.06 -18.56
C GLY A 6 -5.94 28.92 -17.78
N LEU A 7 -6.31 30.12 -17.34
CA LEU A 7 -5.43 31.00 -16.57
C LEU A 7 -5.22 30.45 -15.14
N LYS A 8 -6.27 29.93 -14.49
CA LYS A 8 -6.15 29.27 -13.17
C LYS A 8 -5.18 28.07 -13.24
N ARG A 9 -5.22 27.30 -14.32
CA ARG A 9 -4.31 26.16 -14.55
C ARG A 9 -2.87 26.59 -14.79
N LEU A 10 -2.65 27.64 -15.57
CA LEU A 10 -1.30 28.20 -15.83
C LEU A 10 -0.66 28.75 -14.55
N VAL A 11 -1.43 29.52 -13.75
CA VAL A 11 -0.96 30.06 -12.46
C VAL A 11 -0.66 28.94 -11.48
N LYS A 12 -1.48 27.90 -11.43
CA LYS A 12 -1.22 26.73 -10.59
C LYS A 12 0.07 26.03 -11.00
N ASN A 13 0.26 25.75 -12.29
CA ASN A 13 1.47 25.10 -12.81
C ASN A 13 2.74 25.94 -12.55
N TRP A 14 2.65 27.27 -12.65
CA TRP A 14 3.77 28.15 -12.35
C TRP A 14 4.13 28.12 -10.86
N LYS A 15 3.13 28.22 -9.96
CA LYS A 15 3.34 28.10 -8.51
C LYS A 15 3.93 26.75 -8.15
N ASP A 16 3.46 25.68 -8.74
CA ASP A 16 3.96 24.33 -8.50
C ASP A 16 5.44 24.21 -8.87
N LYS A 17 5.86 24.78 -10.03
CA LYS A 17 7.27 24.81 -10.43
C LYS A 17 8.15 25.64 -9.50
N GLN A 18 7.66 26.77 -8.98
CA GLN A 18 8.40 27.58 -7.99
C GLN A 18 8.60 26.80 -6.68
N VAL A 19 7.55 26.14 -6.19
CA VAL A 19 7.65 25.30 -4.98
C VAL A 19 8.61 24.13 -5.22
N GLU A 20 8.57 23.48 -6.38
CA GLU A 20 9.50 22.42 -6.74
C GLU A 20 10.96 22.91 -6.77
N ALA A 21 11.23 24.09 -7.29
CA ALA A 21 12.57 24.67 -7.32
C ALA A 21 13.10 24.95 -5.91
N ILE A 22 12.30 25.58 -5.04
CA ILE A 22 12.67 25.86 -3.64
C ILE A 22 12.93 24.56 -2.88
N LEU A 23 12.05 23.58 -2.99
CA LEU A 23 12.20 22.29 -2.30
C LEU A 23 13.38 21.49 -2.84
N ALA A 24 13.76 21.67 -4.11
CA ALA A 24 14.91 21.00 -4.70
C ALA A 24 16.25 21.46 -4.08
N GLU A 25 16.34 22.70 -3.64
CA GLU A 25 17.52 23.24 -2.92
C GLU A 25 17.75 22.49 -1.61
N ASP A 26 16.66 22.10 -0.92
CA ASP A 26 16.69 21.29 0.31
C ASP A 26 16.76 19.78 0.05
N GLY A 27 16.96 19.35 -1.19
CA GLY A 27 17.08 17.93 -1.57
C GLY A 27 15.75 17.19 -1.72
N PHE A 28 14.61 17.90 -1.69
CA PHE A 28 13.33 17.28 -1.99
C PHE A 28 13.11 17.11 -3.50
N ARG A 29 12.38 16.07 -3.85
CA ARG A 29 11.97 15.77 -5.24
C ARG A 29 10.49 15.43 -5.27
N ARG A 30 9.87 15.57 -6.44
CA ARG A 30 8.48 15.14 -6.64
C ARG A 30 8.36 13.65 -6.36
N CYS A 31 7.34 13.27 -5.57
CA CYS A 31 6.99 11.88 -5.34
C CYS A 31 5.93 11.45 -6.35
N SER A 32 6.27 10.48 -7.18
CA SER A 32 5.34 9.84 -8.11
C SER A 32 5.88 8.49 -8.55
N ALA A 33 5.06 7.66 -9.18
CA ALA A 33 5.50 6.38 -9.70
C ALA A 33 6.63 6.53 -10.73
N GLU A 34 6.57 7.57 -11.57
CA GLU A 34 7.58 7.86 -12.61
C GLU A 34 8.92 8.32 -12.02
N ALA A 35 8.92 8.86 -10.80
CA ALA A 35 10.13 9.34 -10.12
C ALA A 35 10.90 8.23 -9.37
N VAL A 36 10.33 7.03 -9.28
CA VAL A 36 11.01 5.86 -8.70
C VAL A 36 12.21 5.49 -9.57
N GLN A 37 13.38 5.31 -8.94
CA GLN A 37 14.62 4.98 -9.65
C GLN A 37 14.77 3.46 -9.77
N PRO A 38 15.53 2.95 -10.77
CA PRO A 38 15.75 1.52 -10.94
C PRO A 38 16.38 0.80 -9.74
N ILE A 39 17.12 1.53 -8.89
CA ILE A 39 17.72 1.02 -7.66
C ILE A 39 16.70 0.92 -6.49
N ASP A 40 15.58 1.62 -6.59
CA ASP A 40 14.57 1.67 -5.53
C ASP A 40 13.76 0.36 -5.48
N VAL A 41 13.21 0.06 -4.32
CA VAL A 41 12.26 -1.03 -4.13
C VAL A 41 10.85 -0.46 -4.00
N ALA A 42 9.94 -0.91 -4.85
CA ALA A 42 8.53 -0.62 -4.69
C ALA A 42 7.83 -1.80 -4.02
N PHE A 43 7.15 -1.59 -2.89
CA PHE A 43 6.17 -2.58 -2.47
C PHE A 43 4.79 -2.18 -2.99
N VAL A 44 4.21 -3.10 -3.71
CA VAL A 44 3.01 -2.87 -4.49
C VAL A 44 1.93 -3.87 -4.11
N GLY A 45 0.75 -3.38 -3.83
CA GLY A 45 -0.40 -4.23 -3.58
C GLY A 45 -1.70 -3.51 -3.92
N TRP A 46 -2.71 -4.26 -4.31
CA TRP A 46 -4.04 -3.68 -4.47
C TRP A 46 -4.50 -3.03 -3.15
N PRO A 47 -5.33 -1.97 -3.17
CA PRO A 47 -5.79 -1.33 -1.94
C PRO A 47 -6.29 -2.33 -0.89
N LYS A 48 -5.92 -2.11 0.38
CA LYS A 48 -6.31 -2.96 1.53
C LYS A 48 -5.69 -4.37 1.60
N SER A 49 -4.67 -4.64 0.80
CA SER A 49 -3.89 -5.90 0.88
C SER A 49 -2.85 -5.93 2.01
N GLY A 50 -2.83 -4.95 2.93
CA GLY A 50 -1.84 -4.87 4.02
C GLY A 50 -0.72 -3.86 3.77
N ASN A 51 -0.85 -3.01 2.76
CA ASN A 51 0.18 -2.03 2.34
C ASN A 51 0.67 -1.14 3.49
N SER A 52 -0.21 -0.68 4.39
CA SER A 52 0.20 0.13 5.54
C SER A 52 0.99 -0.69 6.57
N TRP A 53 0.64 -1.96 6.76
CA TRP A 53 1.40 -2.85 7.65
C TRP A 53 2.81 -3.08 7.10
N CYS A 54 2.94 -3.42 5.82
CA CYS A 54 4.23 -3.57 5.17
C CYS A 54 5.06 -2.28 5.27
N GLN A 55 4.44 -1.11 5.16
CA GLN A 55 5.10 0.20 5.30
C GLN A 55 5.73 0.38 6.69
N PHE A 56 5.04 -0.04 7.77
CA PHE A 56 5.58 -0.01 9.13
C PHE A 56 6.75 -1.00 9.29
N ILE A 57 6.61 -2.22 8.79
CA ILE A 57 7.67 -3.23 8.82
C ILE A 57 8.92 -2.72 8.12
N VAL A 58 8.78 -2.20 6.90
CA VAL A 58 9.91 -1.72 6.09
C VAL A 58 10.56 -0.48 6.71
N ALA A 59 9.78 0.45 7.26
CA ALA A 59 10.35 1.62 7.96
C ALA A 59 11.19 1.20 9.18
N ASN A 60 10.72 0.22 9.94
CA ASN A 60 11.47 -0.32 11.06
C ASN A 60 12.73 -1.06 10.58
N LEU A 61 12.56 -1.96 9.62
CA LEU A 61 13.62 -2.83 9.12
C LEU A 61 14.77 -2.05 8.45
N TYR A 62 14.44 -1.15 7.54
CA TYR A 62 15.42 -0.48 6.69
C TYR A 62 16.00 0.79 7.33
N TYR A 63 15.18 1.55 8.06
CA TYR A 63 15.59 2.81 8.69
C TYR A 63 15.79 2.72 10.21
N GLY A 64 15.55 1.56 10.82
CA GLY A 64 15.76 1.36 12.26
C GLY A 64 14.78 2.11 13.17
N VAL A 65 13.62 2.51 12.65
CA VAL A 65 12.64 3.29 13.39
C VAL A 65 11.67 2.37 14.14
N ASP A 66 11.57 2.51 15.46
CA ASP A 66 10.51 1.84 16.21
C ASP A 66 9.14 2.40 15.82
N THR A 67 8.45 1.68 14.96
CA THR A 67 7.16 2.09 14.40
C THR A 67 5.99 1.92 15.38
N SER A 68 6.20 1.31 16.54
CA SER A 68 5.18 1.25 17.60
C SER A 68 4.96 2.63 18.25
N ILE A 69 6.00 3.48 18.26
CA ILE A 69 5.98 4.81 18.86
C ILE A 69 6.17 5.96 17.87
N ALA A 70 6.83 5.72 16.72
CA ALA A 70 7.06 6.75 15.70
C ALA A 70 5.73 7.24 15.12
N SER A 71 5.61 8.54 14.82
CA SER A 71 4.42 9.07 14.17
C SER A 71 4.25 8.52 12.75
N ASP A 72 3.01 8.45 12.27
CA ASP A 72 2.72 8.04 10.89
C ASP A 72 3.42 8.96 9.88
N LYS A 73 3.60 10.24 10.23
CA LYS A 73 4.32 11.19 9.40
C LYS A 73 5.77 10.75 9.16
N ILE A 74 6.49 10.34 10.20
CA ILE A 74 7.86 9.85 10.07
C ILE A 74 7.89 8.62 9.15
N VAL A 75 6.97 7.70 9.32
CA VAL A 75 6.86 6.51 8.46
C VAL A 75 6.59 6.89 7.01
N GLN A 76 5.70 7.85 6.76
CA GLN A 76 5.40 8.36 5.42
C GLN A 76 6.57 9.13 4.79
N ASP A 77 7.36 9.85 5.59
CA ASP A 77 8.53 10.57 5.09
C ASP A 77 9.67 9.60 4.70
N LEU A 78 9.85 8.50 5.45
CA LEU A 78 10.88 7.49 5.20
C LEU A 78 10.50 6.49 4.11
N VAL A 79 9.24 6.06 4.10
CA VAL A 79 8.69 5.09 3.15
C VAL A 79 7.45 5.72 2.48
N PRO A 80 7.65 6.63 1.52
CA PRO A 80 6.58 7.42 0.95
C PRO A 80 5.61 6.59 0.11
N ASP A 81 4.34 6.97 0.21
CA ASP A 81 3.28 6.48 -0.68
C ASP A 81 3.23 7.38 -1.92
N VAL A 82 3.52 6.84 -3.10
CA VAL A 82 3.58 7.60 -4.35
C VAL A 82 2.24 8.23 -4.76
N HIS A 83 1.13 7.80 -4.14
CA HIS A 83 -0.20 8.35 -4.40
C HIS A 83 -0.60 9.47 -3.41
N ARG A 84 0.13 9.60 -2.30
CA ARG A 84 -0.21 10.53 -1.22
C ARG A 84 0.85 11.59 -0.97
N SER A 85 2.13 11.19 -1.00
CA SER A 85 3.24 12.09 -0.80
C SER A 85 3.44 12.94 -2.05
N ARG A 86 3.42 14.26 -1.93
CA ARG A 86 3.67 15.16 -3.05
C ARG A 86 5.16 15.33 -3.33
N PHE A 87 5.94 15.39 -2.25
CA PHE A 87 7.40 15.55 -2.29
C PHE A 87 8.04 14.58 -1.32
N VAL A 88 9.23 14.12 -1.66
CA VAL A 88 10.04 13.23 -0.82
C VAL A 88 11.48 13.71 -0.80
N ARG A 89 12.15 13.44 0.31
CA ARG A 89 13.61 13.53 0.43
C ARG A 89 14.18 12.12 0.45
N ARG A 90 15.26 11.90 -0.29
CA ARG A 90 15.99 10.63 -0.23
C ARG A 90 16.94 10.65 0.97
N TYR A 91 16.76 9.70 1.88
CA TYR A 91 17.61 9.56 3.07
C TYR A 91 18.69 8.50 2.88
N SER A 92 18.62 7.73 1.79
CA SER A 92 19.58 6.69 1.42
C SER A 92 19.67 6.60 -0.10
N GLU A 93 20.70 5.92 -0.62
CA GLU A 93 20.87 5.69 -2.04
C GLU A 93 19.69 4.92 -2.63
N GLN A 94 19.30 3.81 -2.00
CA GLN A 94 18.07 3.08 -2.30
C GLN A 94 16.92 3.66 -1.48
N MET A 95 15.81 3.95 -2.10
CA MET A 95 14.56 4.33 -1.44
C MET A 95 13.56 3.18 -1.55
N ILE A 96 12.74 3.03 -0.52
CA ILE A 96 11.64 2.08 -0.56
C ILE A 96 10.34 2.86 -0.60
N VAL A 97 9.49 2.55 -1.57
CA VAL A 97 8.25 3.29 -1.80
C VAL A 97 7.04 2.38 -1.76
N LYS A 98 5.94 2.91 -1.26
CA LYS A 98 4.63 2.28 -1.32
C LYS A 98 3.90 2.70 -2.60
N SER A 99 3.30 1.73 -3.29
CA SER A 99 2.52 1.97 -4.50
C SER A 99 1.31 1.05 -4.60
N HIS A 100 0.35 1.45 -5.41
CA HIS A 100 -0.78 0.63 -5.86
C HIS A 100 -0.77 0.47 -7.39
N ASN A 101 0.23 0.99 -8.08
CA ASN A 101 0.28 1.01 -9.53
C ASN A 101 0.30 -0.40 -10.15
N LEU A 102 -0.23 -0.48 -11.34
CA LEU A 102 0.08 -1.54 -12.29
C LEU A 102 1.58 -1.53 -12.62
N PRO A 103 2.15 -2.61 -13.19
CA PRO A 103 3.57 -2.67 -13.54
C PRO A 103 4.05 -1.43 -14.32
N GLN A 104 5.14 -0.84 -13.86
CA GLN A 104 5.78 0.33 -14.46
C GLN A 104 7.17 -0.05 -14.98
N PRO A 105 7.67 0.56 -16.08
CA PRO A 105 8.97 0.20 -16.67
C PRO A 105 10.16 0.49 -15.76
N ASN A 106 10.02 1.41 -14.82
CA ASN A 106 11.05 1.80 -13.85
C ASN A 106 10.97 1.06 -12.51
N PHE A 107 9.90 0.29 -12.26
CA PHE A 107 9.82 -0.60 -11.11
C PHE A 107 10.63 -1.86 -11.39
N ARG A 108 11.93 -1.85 -11.00
CA ARG A 108 12.85 -2.94 -11.28
C ARG A 108 12.94 -3.98 -10.17
N LYS A 109 12.65 -3.58 -8.93
CA LYS A 109 12.65 -4.42 -7.75
C LYS A 109 11.36 -4.23 -6.97
N VAL A 110 10.57 -5.30 -6.80
CA VAL A 110 9.18 -5.19 -6.34
C VAL A 110 8.84 -6.25 -5.31
N ILE A 111 8.33 -5.83 -4.16
CA ILE A 111 7.59 -6.70 -3.25
C ILE A 111 6.11 -6.64 -3.67
N HIS A 112 5.61 -7.70 -4.29
CA HIS A 112 4.20 -7.80 -4.66
C HIS A 112 3.39 -8.34 -3.48
N LEU A 113 2.69 -7.44 -2.82
CA LEU A 113 1.85 -7.74 -1.66
C LEU A 113 0.45 -8.15 -2.12
N VAL A 114 0.06 -9.36 -1.79
CA VAL A 114 -1.23 -9.96 -2.15
C VAL A 114 -1.99 -10.34 -0.88
N ARG A 115 -3.30 -10.22 -0.93
CA ARG A 115 -4.25 -10.72 0.07
C ARG A 115 -5.40 -11.37 -0.66
N ASP A 116 -6.08 -12.34 -0.01
CA ASP A 116 -7.34 -12.88 -0.56
C ASP A 116 -8.22 -11.72 -1.06
N GLY A 117 -8.54 -11.76 -2.36
CA GLY A 117 -9.25 -10.67 -3.02
C GLY A 117 -10.62 -10.37 -2.42
N ARG A 118 -11.28 -11.39 -1.89
CA ARG A 118 -12.59 -11.27 -1.22
C ARG A 118 -12.45 -10.47 0.08
N ASP A 119 -11.43 -10.78 0.89
CA ASP A 119 -11.10 -10.03 2.12
C ASP A 119 -10.64 -8.60 1.82
N ALA A 120 -9.81 -8.43 0.79
CA ALA A 120 -9.34 -7.12 0.36
C ALA A 120 -10.51 -6.26 -0.13
N MET A 121 -11.44 -6.82 -0.92
CA MET A 121 -12.63 -6.14 -1.44
C MET A 121 -13.57 -5.70 -0.32
N VAL A 122 -13.87 -6.58 0.64
CA VAL A 122 -14.68 -6.21 1.83
C VAL A 122 -14.00 -5.09 2.61
N SER A 123 -12.70 -5.20 2.85
CA SER A 123 -11.95 -4.15 3.55
C SER A 123 -11.94 -2.83 2.76
N TYR A 124 -11.89 -2.89 1.43
CA TYR A 124 -11.93 -1.73 0.56
C TYR A 124 -13.33 -1.11 0.55
N TYR A 125 -14.37 -1.91 0.55
CA TYR A 125 -15.75 -1.43 0.66
C TYR A 125 -15.97 -0.61 1.94
N HIS A 126 -15.56 -1.12 3.10
CA HIS A 126 -15.64 -0.36 4.36
C HIS A 126 -14.81 0.92 4.33
N PHE A 127 -13.63 0.89 3.73
CA PHE A 127 -12.80 2.07 3.55
C PHE A 127 -13.50 3.12 2.68
N ARG A 128 -14.07 2.72 1.55
CA ARG A 128 -14.80 3.61 0.63
C ARG A 128 -16.09 4.15 1.26
N LYS A 129 -16.80 3.32 2.03
CA LYS A 129 -17.98 3.76 2.81
C LYS A 129 -17.63 4.82 3.84
N ALA A 130 -16.51 4.67 4.54
CA ALA A 130 -16.03 5.68 5.50
C ALA A 130 -15.70 7.02 4.82
N LEU A 131 -15.25 6.98 3.57
CA LEU A 131 -14.98 8.17 2.74
C LEU A 131 -16.21 8.68 1.98
N GLY A 132 -17.41 8.17 2.28
CA GLY A 132 -18.66 8.68 1.74
C GLY A 132 -19.19 7.95 0.49
N PHE A 133 -18.60 6.83 0.10
CA PHE A 133 -19.17 6.00 -0.96
C PHE A 133 -20.58 5.53 -0.61
N LYS A 134 -21.55 5.70 -1.52
CA LYS A 134 -22.97 5.39 -1.30
C LYS A 134 -23.40 4.06 -1.92
N GLY A 135 -22.61 3.53 -2.83
CA GLY A 135 -22.91 2.33 -3.59
C GLY A 135 -22.87 1.04 -2.77
N THR A 136 -23.22 -0.04 -3.40
CA THR A 136 -23.17 -1.42 -2.90
C THR A 136 -21.80 -2.04 -3.10
N LEU A 137 -21.56 -3.22 -2.53
CA LEU A 137 -20.34 -3.99 -2.75
C LEU A 137 -20.19 -4.39 -4.22
N ASN A 138 -21.31 -4.78 -4.87
CA ASN A 138 -21.34 -5.14 -6.29
C ASN A 138 -20.93 -3.99 -7.20
N GLU A 139 -21.45 -2.78 -6.95
CA GLU A 139 -21.05 -1.59 -7.71
C GLU A 139 -19.56 -1.27 -7.51
N LEU A 140 -19.03 -1.48 -6.30
CA LEU A 140 -17.61 -1.31 -6.04
C LEU A 140 -16.74 -2.34 -6.76
N MET A 141 -17.18 -3.59 -6.87
CA MET A 141 -16.48 -4.63 -7.63
C MET A 141 -16.34 -4.28 -9.11
N ASP A 142 -17.31 -3.54 -9.67
CA ASP A 142 -17.32 -3.13 -11.07
C ASP A 142 -16.43 -1.87 -11.32
N GLU A 143 -16.02 -1.16 -10.26
CA GLU A 143 -15.12 -0.02 -10.41
C GLU A 143 -13.74 -0.47 -10.92
N ASN A 144 -13.32 0.12 -12.03
CA ASN A 144 -11.98 -0.05 -12.57
C ASN A 144 -11.18 1.24 -12.41
N SER A 145 -10.00 1.14 -11.83
CA SER A 145 -9.09 2.28 -11.65
C SER A 145 -7.97 2.25 -12.69
N ASP A 146 -7.69 3.37 -13.33
CA ASP A 146 -6.54 3.52 -14.24
C ASP A 146 -5.19 3.30 -13.54
N VAL A 147 -5.17 3.44 -12.20
CA VAL A 147 -3.95 3.30 -11.39
C VAL A 147 -3.70 1.85 -10.97
N TYR A 148 -4.72 1.17 -10.44
CA TYR A 148 -4.57 -0.17 -9.84
C TYR A 148 -5.56 -1.20 -10.40
N SER A 149 -6.42 -0.83 -11.34
CA SER A 149 -7.42 -1.71 -11.94
C SER A 149 -8.39 -2.34 -10.92
N THR A 150 -9.12 -3.36 -11.31
CA THR A 150 -9.82 -4.26 -10.39
C THR A 150 -8.80 -5.12 -9.63
N TRP A 151 -9.21 -5.82 -8.57
CA TRP A 151 -8.28 -6.73 -7.85
C TRP A 151 -7.70 -7.80 -8.78
N TRP A 152 -8.54 -8.45 -9.58
CA TRP A 152 -8.10 -9.47 -10.54
C TRP A 152 -7.26 -8.91 -11.68
N GLY A 153 -7.56 -7.72 -12.16
CA GLY A 153 -6.75 -7.03 -13.17
C GLY A 153 -5.35 -6.67 -12.66
N HIS A 154 -5.26 -6.18 -11.41
CA HIS A 154 -3.99 -5.92 -10.74
C HIS A 154 -3.17 -7.20 -10.54
N ALA A 155 -3.81 -8.25 -10.02
CA ALA A 155 -3.21 -9.55 -9.82
C ALA A 155 -2.66 -10.14 -11.13
N ALA A 156 -3.47 -10.15 -12.18
CA ALA A 156 -3.07 -10.63 -13.51
C ALA A 156 -1.88 -9.83 -14.07
N ALA A 157 -1.94 -8.50 -14.00
CA ALA A 157 -0.86 -7.64 -14.51
C ALA A 157 0.47 -7.87 -13.79
N TRP A 158 0.46 -8.06 -12.47
CA TRP A 158 1.67 -8.36 -11.71
C TRP A 158 2.13 -9.80 -11.84
N ASN A 159 1.25 -10.74 -12.18
CA ASN A 159 1.64 -12.10 -12.55
C ASN A 159 2.32 -12.13 -13.91
N ASP A 160 1.80 -11.40 -14.89
CA ASP A 160 2.42 -11.22 -16.22
C ASP A 160 3.80 -10.53 -16.12
N ASN A 161 3.92 -9.55 -15.22
CA ASN A 161 5.18 -8.82 -14.97
C ASN A 161 5.87 -8.35 -16.25
N LYS A 162 5.13 -7.73 -17.15
CA LYS A 162 5.54 -7.37 -18.52
C LYS A 162 6.86 -6.62 -18.65
N PHE A 163 7.37 -6.01 -17.57
CA PHE A 163 8.65 -5.28 -17.54
C PHE A 163 9.79 -6.07 -16.87
N ASN A 164 9.55 -7.34 -16.53
CA ASN A 164 10.53 -8.25 -15.93
C ASN A 164 11.18 -7.67 -14.66
N ALA A 165 10.38 -7.08 -13.77
CA ALA A 165 10.88 -6.67 -12.47
C ALA A 165 11.33 -7.89 -11.65
N GLU A 166 12.43 -7.76 -10.90
CA GLU A 166 12.75 -8.69 -9.83
C GLU A 166 11.62 -8.66 -8.80
N LYS A 167 10.92 -9.77 -8.61
CA LYS A 167 9.66 -9.78 -7.84
C LYS A 167 9.69 -10.80 -6.71
N MET A 168 9.45 -10.31 -5.49
CA MET A 168 9.14 -11.12 -4.32
C MET A 168 7.64 -11.12 -4.07
N LEU A 169 7.01 -12.29 -4.02
CA LEU A 169 5.62 -12.42 -3.60
C LEU A 169 5.55 -12.45 -2.07
N LEU A 170 4.70 -11.59 -1.50
CA LEU A 170 4.38 -11.53 -0.07
C LEU A 170 2.87 -11.63 0.11
N ARG A 171 2.39 -12.71 0.73
CA ARG A 171 0.98 -12.85 1.06
C ARG A 171 0.71 -12.24 2.44
N TYR A 172 -0.39 -11.52 2.55
CA TYR A 172 -0.86 -10.95 3.82
C TYR A 172 -1.07 -12.03 4.88
N GLU A 173 -1.59 -13.18 4.47
CA GLU A 173 -1.88 -14.34 5.32
C GLU A 173 -0.59 -14.95 5.87
N ASP A 174 0.43 -15.11 5.01
CA ASP A 174 1.74 -15.64 5.44
C ASP A 174 2.42 -14.68 6.44
N LEU A 175 2.24 -13.36 6.24
CA LEU A 175 2.76 -12.35 7.16
C LEU A 175 2.03 -12.37 8.52
N LEU A 176 0.75 -12.77 8.55
CA LEU A 176 0.01 -12.99 9.81
C LEU A 176 0.41 -14.26 10.53
N ASP A 177 0.65 -15.32 9.78
CA ASP A 177 0.94 -16.66 10.30
C ASP A 177 2.38 -16.77 10.80
N ASP A 178 3.34 -16.21 10.04
CA ASP A 178 4.78 -16.31 10.30
C ASP A 178 5.51 -14.99 10.01
N ALA A 179 5.20 -13.97 10.81
CA ALA A 179 5.75 -12.62 10.61
C ALA A 179 7.27 -12.59 10.63
N GLU A 180 7.92 -13.34 11.51
CA GLU A 180 9.38 -13.32 11.68
C GLU A 180 10.10 -13.78 10.41
N ASN A 181 9.70 -14.91 9.84
CA ASN A 181 10.27 -15.41 8.58
C ASN A 181 9.95 -14.50 7.40
N GLN A 182 8.74 -13.93 7.34
CA GLN A 182 8.41 -13.00 6.27
C GLN A 182 9.23 -11.71 6.36
N ILE A 183 9.47 -11.20 7.57
CA ILE A 183 10.34 -10.03 7.81
C ILE A 183 11.78 -10.35 7.40
N ALA A 184 12.30 -11.53 7.73
CA ALA A 184 13.63 -11.96 7.28
C ALA A 184 13.73 -12.02 5.74
N ARG A 185 12.72 -12.57 5.06
CA ARG A 185 12.64 -12.57 3.59
C ARG A 185 12.58 -11.17 2.99
N ILE A 186 11.82 -10.26 3.60
CA ILE A 186 11.79 -8.86 3.19
C ILE A 186 13.18 -8.23 3.35
N ALA A 187 13.86 -8.46 4.47
CA ALA A 187 15.19 -7.95 4.74
C ALA A 187 16.19 -8.38 3.67
N ASP A 188 16.27 -9.67 3.40
CA ASP A 188 17.12 -10.23 2.35
C ASP A 188 16.83 -9.59 0.99
N PHE A 189 15.55 -9.50 0.64
CA PHE A 189 15.13 -8.92 -0.63
C PHE A 189 15.49 -7.44 -0.77
N ILE A 190 15.36 -6.62 0.26
CA ILE A 190 15.68 -5.18 0.20
C ILE A 190 17.15 -4.87 0.50
N GLY A 191 17.95 -5.88 0.86
CA GLY A 191 19.34 -5.71 1.26
C GLY A 191 19.51 -5.07 2.63
N ALA A 192 18.56 -5.28 3.55
CA ALA A 192 18.66 -4.84 4.94
C ALA A 192 19.20 -5.97 5.82
N ASP A 193 19.92 -5.59 6.88
CA ASP A 193 20.37 -6.57 7.87
C ASP A 193 19.24 -6.87 8.87
N ALA A 194 18.88 -8.16 8.97
CA ALA A 194 17.92 -8.63 9.96
C ALA A 194 18.40 -9.94 10.59
N THR A 195 18.98 -9.81 11.79
CA THR A 195 19.15 -10.98 12.66
C THR A 195 17.78 -11.55 13.06
N ALA A 196 17.71 -12.81 13.50
CA ALA A 196 16.48 -13.43 13.98
C ALA A 196 15.86 -12.61 15.14
N THR A 197 16.69 -12.12 16.08
CA THR A 197 16.26 -11.25 17.18
C THR A 197 15.60 -9.97 16.64
N ARG A 198 16.18 -9.35 15.63
CA ARG A 198 15.64 -8.12 15.00
C ARG A 198 14.31 -8.37 14.30
N ALA A 199 14.17 -9.49 13.59
CA ALA A 199 12.92 -9.87 12.94
C ALA A 199 11.79 -10.09 13.96
N SER A 200 12.09 -10.76 15.09
CA SER A 200 11.14 -10.98 16.20
C SER A 200 10.71 -9.67 16.86
N GLU A 201 11.65 -8.74 17.11
CA GLU A 201 11.34 -7.41 17.65
C GLU A 201 10.40 -6.64 16.73
N ILE A 202 10.70 -6.61 15.42
CA ILE A 202 9.87 -5.91 14.43
C ILE A 202 8.48 -6.55 14.34
N ALA A 203 8.40 -7.88 14.33
CA ALA A 203 7.13 -8.59 14.36
C ALA A 203 6.27 -8.18 15.57
N ALA A 204 6.88 -8.13 16.76
CA ALA A 204 6.19 -7.69 17.98
C ALA A 204 5.73 -6.24 17.94
N GLN A 205 6.55 -5.32 17.39
CA GLN A 205 6.26 -3.88 17.27
C GLN A 205 5.21 -3.56 16.20
N THR A 206 4.96 -4.45 15.26
CA THR A 206 4.06 -4.24 14.12
C THR A 206 2.82 -5.13 14.13
N THR A 207 2.52 -5.78 15.25
CA THR A 207 1.28 -6.58 15.38
C THR A 207 0.04 -5.73 15.11
N PHE A 208 -1.03 -6.37 14.66
CA PHE A 208 -2.31 -5.68 14.43
C PHE A 208 -2.81 -4.95 15.69
N SER A 209 -2.66 -5.53 16.88
CA SER A 209 -3.04 -4.91 18.16
C SER A 209 -2.24 -3.65 18.45
N VAL A 210 -0.91 -3.69 18.27
CA VAL A 210 -0.03 -2.52 18.46
C VAL A 210 -0.42 -1.39 17.52
N LEU A 211 -0.60 -1.66 16.22
CA LEU A 211 -0.98 -0.66 15.24
C LEU A 211 -2.39 -0.09 15.50
N LYS A 212 -3.33 -0.91 15.93
CA LYS A 212 -4.67 -0.49 16.30
C LYS A 212 -4.69 0.39 17.54
N ASP A 213 -3.91 0.04 18.57
CA ASP A 213 -3.79 0.84 19.79
C ASP A 213 -3.05 2.15 19.54
N LYS A 214 -2.06 2.16 18.66
CA LYS A 214 -1.40 3.37 18.18
C LYS A 214 -2.40 4.30 17.46
N GLU A 215 -3.21 3.76 16.56
CA GLU A 215 -4.27 4.53 15.90
C GLU A 215 -5.24 5.16 16.90
N LYS A 216 -5.66 4.41 17.94
CA LYS A 216 -6.54 4.94 18.98
C LYS A 216 -5.91 6.09 19.79
N LYS A 217 -4.61 5.99 20.08
CA LYS A 217 -3.91 6.97 20.91
C LYS A 217 -3.57 8.26 20.15
N HIS A 218 -3.16 8.12 18.89
CA HIS A 218 -2.56 9.21 18.12
C HIS A 218 -3.36 9.59 16.87
N GLY A 219 -4.37 8.79 16.50
CA GLY A 219 -5.07 8.91 15.23
C GLY A 219 -4.19 8.48 14.06
N LEU A 220 -4.73 8.65 12.84
CA LEU A 220 -3.96 8.55 11.60
C LEU A 220 -3.69 9.95 11.07
N GLU A 221 -2.46 10.19 10.61
CA GLU A 221 -2.09 11.41 9.89
C GLU A 221 -2.63 11.40 8.45
N ASN A 222 -3.90 11.08 8.33
CA ASN A 222 -4.64 11.14 7.07
C ASN A 222 -5.76 12.18 7.19
N LYS A 223 -5.56 13.33 6.58
CA LYS A 223 -6.53 14.45 6.64
C LYS A 223 -7.92 14.07 6.10
N ASP A 224 -7.95 13.12 5.17
CA ASP A 224 -9.19 12.67 4.51
C ASP A 224 -9.87 11.53 5.28
N TRP A 225 -9.20 10.95 6.30
CA TRP A 225 -9.76 9.86 7.09
C TRP A 225 -10.62 10.41 8.23
N PRO A 226 -11.90 9.98 8.35
CA PRO A 226 -12.78 10.44 9.42
C PRO A 226 -12.23 10.04 10.79
N LYS A 227 -12.18 11.00 11.71
CA LYS A 227 -11.60 10.81 13.06
C LYS A 227 -12.40 9.84 13.94
N ASP A 228 -13.68 9.64 13.63
CA ASP A 228 -14.58 8.70 14.31
C ASP A 228 -14.52 7.28 13.77
N LYS A 229 -13.70 7.01 12.75
CA LYS A 229 -13.55 5.71 12.13
C LYS A 229 -12.18 5.11 12.41
N GLN A 230 -12.13 3.79 12.58
CA GLN A 230 -10.89 3.03 12.72
C GLN A 230 -10.44 2.50 11.36
N PHE A 231 -9.19 2.77 11.01
CA PHE A 231 -8.56 2.26 9.78
C PHE A 231 -8.17 0.79 9.93
N PHE A 232 -7.57 0.42 11.09
CA PHE A 232 -7.26 -0.96 11.47
C PHE A 232 -8.52 -1.64 12.03
N ARG A 233 -9.35 -2.20 11.13
CA ARG A 233 -10.70 -2.69 11.46
C ARG A 233 -10.70 -4.06 12.15
N ARG A 234 -10.29 -5.12 11.46
CA ARG A 234 -10.37 -6.51 11.91
C ARG A 234 -9.02 -7.24 11.98
N GLY A 235 -8.15 -7.09 10.97
CA GLY A 235 -6.89 -7.83 10.90
C GLY A 235 -7.05 -9.35 10.85
N LYS A 236 -8.14 -9.85 10.25
CA LYS A 236 -8.54 -11.27 10.25
C LYS A 236 -8.57 -11.81 8.83
N VAL A 237 -8.13 -13.04 8.65
CA VAL A 237 -8.25 -13.81 7.40
C VAL A 237 -9.64 -14.45 7.32
N GLY A 238 -10.19 -14.54 6.11
CA GLY A 238 -11.49 -15.17 5.85
C GLY A 238 -12.68 -14.37 6.34
N SER A 239 -12.50 -13.08 6.67
CA SER A 239 -13.59 -12.23 7.17
C SER A 239 -14.66 -11.93 6.12
N PHE A 240 -14.38 -12.19 4.84
CA PHE A 240 -15.35 -12.07 3.76
C PHE A 240 -16.53 -13.02 3.93
N GLN A 241 -16.33 -14.20 4.53
CA GLN A 241 -17.39 -15.17 4.79
C GLN A 241 -18.48 -14.62 5.73
N ASP A 242 -18.13 -13.69 6.62
CA ASP A 242 -19.07 -13.02 7.52
C ASP A 242 -19.79 -11.83 6.87
N GLU A 243 -19.26 -11.29 5.77
CA GLU A 243 -19.62 -9.95 5.28
C GLU A 243 -20.01 -9.90 3.79
N MET A 244 -19.66 -10.91 3.00
CA MET A 244 -20.17 -11.10 1.63
C MET A 244 -21.37 -12.01 1.63
N SER A 245 -22.36 -11.71 0.79
CA SER A 245 -23.37 -12.70 0.46
C SER A 245 -22.74 -13.84 -0.38
N VAL A 246 -23.39 -15.00 -0.42
CA VAL A 246 -22.95 -16.12 -1.25
C VAL A 246 -22.87 -15.69 -2.73
N ASP A 247 -23.85 -14.91 -3.19
CA ASP A 247 -23.90 -14.41 -4.55
C ASP A 247 -22.76 -13.41 -4.84
N ASP A 248 -22.41 -12.53 -3.89
CA ASP A 248 -21.29 -11.60 -4.04
C ASP A 248 -19.96 -12.34 -4.10
N ALA A 249 -19.76 -13.33 -3.22
CA ALA A 249 -18.56 -14.17 -3.21
C ALA A 249 -18.41 -14.92 -4.54
N LYS A 250 -19.47 -15.58 -4.99
CA LYS A 250 -19.50 -16.27 -6.28
C LYS A 250 -19.19 -15.32 -7.44
N ARG A 251 -19.83 -14.15 -7.48
CA ARG A 251 -19.58 -13.15 -8.52
C ARG A 251 -18.12 -12.68 -8.55
N PHE A 252 -17.50 -12.53 -7.38
CA PHE A 252 -16.07 -12.20 -7.28
C PHE A 252 -15.23 -13.36 -7.84
N GLU A 253 -15.52 -14.59 -7.43
CA GLU A 253 -14.81 -15.81 -7.85
C GLU A 253 -14.94 -16.08 -9.34
N ASP A 254 -16.10 -15.84 -9.93
CA ASP A 254 -16.34 -15.98 -11.39
C ASP A 254 -15.40 -15.05 -12.20
N ARG A 255 -14.92 -13.95 -11.62
CA ARG A 255 -14.00 -12.98 -12.27
C ARG A 255 -12.54 -13.16 -11.88
N ALA A 256 -12.30 -13.62 -10.66
CA ALA A 256 -10.98 -13.63 -10.02
C ALA A 256 -10.44 -15.04 -9.75
N GLY A 257 -11.18 -16.09 -10.13
CA GLY A 257 -10.89 -17.47 -9.75
C GLY A 257 -9.47 -17.91 -10.12
N ASP A 258 -9.03 -17.65 -11.35
CA ASP A 258 -7.68 -18.00 -11.78
C ASP A 258 -6.60 -17.33 -10.93
N GLN A 259 -6.79 -16.06 -10.58
CA GLN A 259 -5.85 -15.32 -9.75
C GLN A 259 -5.89 -15.78 -8.29
N LEU A 260 -7.08 -16.07 -7.75
CA LEU A 260 -7.23 -16.63 -6.40
C LEU A 260 -6.48 -17.96 -6.31
N ILE A 261 -6.74 -18.91 -7.22
CA ILE A 261 -6.07 -20.21 -7.26
C ILE A 261 -4.56 -20.03 -7.45
N GLY A 262 -4.15 -19.16 -8.37
CA GLY A 262 -2.74 -18.87 -8.64
C GLY A 262 -1.95 -18.35 -7.43
N PHE A 263 -2.63 -17.68 -6.47
CA PHE A 263 -2.03 -17.27 -5.20
C PHE A 263 -2.29 -18.25 -4.05
N GLY A 264 -2.92 -19.40 -4.31
CA GLY A 264 -3.17 -20.46 -3.32
C GLY A 264 -4.40 -20.21 -2.45
N TYR A 265 -5.36 -19.39 -2.89
CA TYR A 265 -6.64 -19.21 -2.21
C TYR A 265 -7.68 -20.22 -2.74
N ALA A 266 -8.36 -20.94 -1.84
CA ALA A 266 -9.44 -21.83 -2.21
C ALA A 266 -10.68 -21.03 -2.63
N LEU A 267 -11.43 -21.55 -3.61
CA LEU A 267 -12.76 -21.06 -3.93
C LEU A 267 -13.79 -21.60 -2.92
N SER A 268 -14.91 -20.88 -2.79
CA SER A 268 -16.01 -21.23 -1.86
C SER A 268 -16.83 -22.42 -2.35
#